data_badb6f75f90d05ddfd64278234dbc22f
#
_entry.id   badb6f75f90d05ddfd64278234dbc22f
#
_cell.length_a   1.000
_cell.length_b   1.000
_cell.length_c   1.000
_cell.angle_alpha   90.00
_cell.angle_beta   90.00
_cell.angle_gamma   90.00
#
_symmetry.space_group_name_H-M   'P 1'
#
loop_
_entity.id
_entity.type
_entity.pdbx_description
1 polymer ?
#
loop_
_entity_poly.entity_id
_entity_poly.type
_entity_poly.pdbx_seq_one_letter_code
_entity_poly.pdbx_strand_id
1 'polypeptide(L)'
;MDPAGLSAIDLALAALAAVAAGAMNALAGGGTLITFPTLVALGLPPVAANVTNTLAVAPGALGGMLAQRHQLSGQGKRLARLTPAALLGGLVGGLLLLHTDEALFRRLVPWLILAASAVLAVQEPLRGLLLRRLPGPSPTAAAEGHLHDHSEGLAAVSVFAASVYGGYFGAGLGVILLAALGLVLHDSLTRLNATKQAIGFLANLAAAVLFGLDGPVYWPAALVMAVGAVAGGTIGGHLAGRVRASTLRRVVVSIGLVVGLVYLIRG
;
A
#
# COMPACT_ATOMS: atom_id res chain seq x y z
N MET A 1 11.78 -11.72 -28.01
CA MET A 1 11.18 -10.37 -28.20
C MET A 1 10.45 -10.02 -26.93
N ASP A 2 10.73 -8.88 -26.38
CA ASP A 2 10.11 -8.39 -25.15
C ASP A 2 8.62 -8.11 -25.41
N PRO A 3 7.67 -8.77 -24.73
CA PRO A 3 6.24 -8.70 -25.07
C PRO A 3 5.62 -7.30 -24.91
N ALA A 4 6.26 -6.39 -24.18
CA ALA A 4 5.80 -5.03 -24.02
C ALA A 4 6.62 -4.00 -24.82
N GLY A 5 7.75 -4.40 -25.43
CA GLY A 5 8.57 -3.53 -26.26
C GLY A 5 9.14 -2.28 -25.56
N LEU A 6 9.23 -2.28 -24.23
CA LEU A 6 9.71 -1.12 -23.47
C LEU A 6 11.17 -0.81 -23.80
N SER A 7 11.44 0.44 -24.15
CA SER A 7 12.79 0.93 -24.38
C SER A 7 13.57 1.12 -23.06
N ALA A 8 14.88 1.30 -23.15
CA ALA A 8 15.70 1.63 -22.00
C ALA A 8 15.26 2.95 -21.32
N ILE A 9 14.69 3.90 -22.09
CA ILE A 9 14.15 5.14 -21.58
C ILE A 9 12.89 4.87 -20.76
N ASP A 10 12.00 3.99 -21.22
CA ASP A 10 10.78 3.63 -20.51
C ASP A 10 11.10 2.93 -19.18
N LEU A 11 12.09 2.05 -19.16
CA LEU A 11 12.57 1.41 -17.94
C LEU A 11 13.18 2.42 -16.97
N ALA A 12 13.92 3.42 -17.47
CA ALA A 12 14.45 4.50 -16.63
C ALA A 12 13.33 5.36 -16.04
N LEU A 13 12.28 5.67 -16.82
CA LEU A 13 11.11 6.41 -16.34
C LEU A 13 10.34 5.60 -15.27
N ALA A 14 10.17 4.29 -15.48
CA ALA A 14 9.57 3.40 -14.50
C ALA A 14 10.39 3.36 -13.19
N ALA A 15 11.71 3.28 -13.29
CA ALA A 15 12.61 3.31 -12.13
C ALA A 15 12.51 4.64 -11.37
N LEU A 16 12.49 5.79 -12.07
CA LEU A 16 12.34 7.10 -11.45
C LEU A 16 10.98 7.25 -10.76
N ALA A 17 9.91 6.77 -11.40
CA ALA A 17 8.58 6.73 -10.78
C ALA A 17 8.59 5.88 -9.52
N ALA A 18 9.32 4.75 -9.52
CA ALA A 18 9.46 3.89 -8.35
C ALA A 18 10.28 4.54 -7.23
N VAL A 19 11.31 5.33 -7.54
CA VAL A 19 12.04 6.15 -6.55
C VAL A 19 11.07 7.16 -5.90
N ALA A 20 10.29 7.88 -6.70
CA ALA A 20 9.30 8.81 -6.17
C ALA A 20 8.24 8.10 -5.31
N ALA A 21 7.77 6.94 -5.76
CA ALA A 21 6.79 6.12 -5.05
C ALA A 21 7.35 5.56 -3.73
N GLY A 22 8.59 5.10 -3.72
CA GLY A 22 9.27 4.61 -2.52
C GLY A 22 9.42 5.71 -1.48
N ALA A 23 9.88 6.90 -1.89
CA ALA A 23 9.96 8.07 -1.02
C ALA A 23 8.58 8.47 -0.48
N MET A 24 7.57 8.46 -1.34
CA MET A 24 6.18 8.75 -0.96
C MET A 24 5.63 7.73 0.04
N ASN A 25 5.88 6.44 -0.17
CA ASN A 25 5.44 5.39 0.75
C ASN A 25 6.08 5.51 2.13
N ALA A 26 7.35 5.91 2.20
CA ALA A 26 8.05 6.14 3.46
C ALA A 26 7.47 7.34 4.24
N LEU A 27 7.03 8.40 3.54
CA LEU A 27 6.59 9.66 4.14
C LEU A 27 5.08 9.73 4.39
N ALA A 28 4.27 9.27 3.43
CA ALA A 28 2.82 9.49 3.48
C ALA A 28 1.97 8.30 3.00
N GLY A 29 2.55 7.35 2.29
CA GLY A 29 1.82 6.28 1.61
C GLY A 29 1.29 6.72 0.24
N GLY A 30 0.76 5.77 -0.54
CA GLY A 30 0.11 6.06 -1.83
C GLY A 30 1.04 6.03 -3.05
N GLY A 31 2.24 5.47 -2.94
CA GLY A 31 3.19 5.39 -4.06
C GLY A 31 2.65 4.68 -5.31
N THR A 32 1.75 3.72 -5.14
CA THR A 32 1.05 3.04 -6.25
C THR A 32 0.30 4.01 -7.18
N LEU A 33 -0.20 5.15 -6.65
CA LEU A 33 -0.84 6.20 -7.47
C LEU A 33 0.14 6.92 -8.41
N ILE A 34 1.45 6.72 -8.24
CA ILE A 34 2.48 7.22 -9.14
C ILE A 34 2.88 6.10 -10.11
N THR A 35 3.27 4.94 -9.58
CA THR A 35 3.88 3.87 -10.37
C THR A 35 2.91 3.15 -11.29
N PHE A 36 1.69 2.85 -10.82
CA PHE A 36 0.71 2.16 -11.64
C PHE A 36 0.31 2.97 -12.90
N PRO A 37 -0.10 4.25 -12.80
CA PRO A 37 -0.38 5.04 -14.00
C PRO A 37 0.82 5.20 -14.91
N THR A 38 2.03 5.29 -14.36
CA THR A 38 3.25 5.36 -15.16
C THR A 38 3.40 4.10 -16.03
N LEU A 39 3.26 2.90 -15.44
CA LEU A 39 3.35 1.66 -16.19
C LEU A 39 2.29 1.55 -17.31
N VAL A 40 1.06 1.97 -17.00
CA VAL A 40 -0.01 1.98 -18.02
C VAL A 40 0.30 3.02 -19.12
N ALA A 41 0.81 4.19 -18.78
CA ALA A 41 1.22 5.20 -19.76
C ALA A 41 2.39 4.74 -20.64
N LEU A 42 3.25 3.87 -20.12
CA LEU A 42 4.32 3.22 -20.87
C LEU A 42 3.83 2.05 -21.76
N GLY A 43 2.53 1.77 -21.76
CA GLY A 43 1.91 0.80 -22.66
C GLY A 43 1.66 -0.59 -22.07
N LEU A 44 1.90 -0.81 -20.77
CA LEU A 44 1.52 -2.08 -20.16
C LEU A 44 -0.01 -2.18 -20.02
N PRO A 45 -0.59 -3.35 -20.32
CA PRO A 45 -1.99 -3.63 -19.99
C PRO A 45 -2.24 -3.39 -18.49
N PRO A 46 -3.40 -2.83 -18.09
CA PRO A 46 -3.68 -2.47 -16.71
C PRO A 46 -3.48 -3.58 -15.68
N VAL A 47 -3.89 -4.82 -15.97
CA VAL A 47 -3.65 -5.97 -15.07
C VAL A 47 -2.16 -6.23 -14.92
N ALA A 48 -1.41 -6.32 -16.03
CA ALA A 48 0.03 -6.53 -16.02
C ALA A 48 0.77 -5.39 -15.31
N ALA A 49 0.34 -4.14 -15.51
CA ALA A 49 0.88 -2.97 -14.81
C ALA A 49 0.68 -3.08 -13.29
N ASN A 50 -0.51 -3.49 -12.83
CA ASN A 50 -0.80 -3.61 -11.41
C ASN A 50 -0.05 -4.78 -10.75
N VAL A 51 0.02 -5.91 -11.42
CA VAL A 51 0.79 -7.11 -11.01
C VAL A 51 2.29 -6.76 -10.90
N THR A 52 2.86 -6.16 -11.95
CA THR A 52 4.26 -5.72 -11.97
C THR A 52 4.56 -4.70 -10.88
N ASN A 53 3.67 -3.72 -10.69
CA ASN A 53 3.79 -2.72 -9.64
C ASN A 53 3.81 -3.34 -8.24
N THR A 54 2.93 -4.30 -7.95
CA THR A 54 2.84 -4.94 -6.63
C THR A 54 4.14 -5.66 -6.28
N LEU A 55 4.72 -6.41 -7.23
CA LEU A 55 6.03 -7.03 -7.05
C LEU A 55 7.14 -5.99 -6.83
N ALA A 56 7.13 -4.92 -7.61
CA ALA A 56 8.16 -3.89 -7.55
C ALA A 56 8.18 -3.12 -6.23
N VAL A 57 7.01 -2.84 -5.63
CA VAL A 57 6.94 -2.05 -4.40
C VAL A 57 7.01 -2.88 -3.11
N ALA A 58 6.85 -4.22 -3.19
CA ALA A 58 6.91 -5.11 -2.04
C ALA A 58 8.24 -5.01 -1.24
N PRO A 59 9.44 -4.96 -1.87
CA PRO A 59 10.69 -4.76 -1.14
C PRO A 59 10.75 -3.43 -0.38
N GLY A 60 10.16 -2.36 -0.93
CA GLY A 60 10.07 -1.07 -0.25
C GLY A 60 9.18 -1.12 1.00
N ALA A 61 8.10 -1.90 0.97
CA ALA A 61 7.23 -2.11 2.13
C ALA A 61 7.93 -2.84 3.28
N LEU A 62 8.81 -3.80 2.97
CA LEU A 62 9.66 -4.48 3.95
C LEU A 62 10.55 -3.46 4.70
N GLY A 63 11.15 -2.52 3.98
CA GLY A 63 11.96 -1.45 4.57
C GLY A 63 11.16 -0.62 5.58
N GLY A 64 9.93 -0.25 5.26
CA GLY A 64 9.01 0.47 6.15
C GLY A 64 8.67 -0.32 7.42
N MET A 65 8.45 -1.63 7.31
CA MET A 65 8.20 -2.52 8.44
C MET A 65 9.45 -2.62 9.34
N LEU A 66 10.63 -2.83 8.76
CA LEU A 66 11.89 -2.95 9.50
C LEU A 66 12.26 -1.66 10.23
N ALA A 67 12.01 -0.50 9.64
CA ALA A 67 12.26 0.80 10.27
C ALA A 67 11.43 1.01 11.54
N GLN A 68 10.26 0.38 11.64
CA GLN A 68 9.36 0.51 12.79
C GLN A 68 9.34 -0.73 13.70
N ARG A 69 10.29 -1.66 13.54
CA ARG A 69 10.34 -2.93 14.29
C ARG A 69 10.32 -2.75 15.81
N HIS A 70 10.93 -1.68 16.33
CA HIS A 70 10.95 -1.39 17.76
C HIS A 70 9.55 -1.12 18.32
N GLN A 71 8.64 -0.57 17.50
CA GLN A 71 7.25 -0.31 17.88
C GLN A 71 6.39 -1.57 17.84
N LEU A 72 6.88 -2.65 17.23
CA LEU A 72 6.23 -3.97 17.22
C LEU A 72 6.53 -4.79 18.48
N SER A 73 7.47 -4.33 19.33
CA SER A 73 7.78 -4.99 20.59
C SER A 73 6.52 -5.12 21.46
N GLY A 74 6.28 -6.31 21.99
CA GLY A 74 5.08 -6.64 22.79
C GLY A 74 3.78 -6.83 21.97
N GLN A 75 3.82 -6.70 20.64
CA GLN A 75 2.64 -6.91 19.79
C GLN A 75 2.61 -8.29 19.11
N GLY A 76 3.48 -9.22 19.50
CA GLY A 76 3.61 -10.52 18.83
C GLY A 76 2.30 -11.32 18.79
N LYS A 77 1.53 -11.36 19.89
CA LYS A 77 0.22 -12.07 19.93
C LYS A 77 -0.78 -11.44 18.96
N ARG A 78 -0.86 -10.11 18.91
CA ARG A 78 -1.73 -9.37 17.98
C ARG A 78 -1.35 -9.66 16.54
N LEU A 79 -0.06 -9.55 16.22
CA LEU A 79 0.44 -9.84 14.87
C LEU A 79 0.15 -11.29 14.48
N ALA A 80 0.40 -12.25 15.35
CA ALA A 80 0.12 -13.65 15.06
C ALA A 80 -1.36 -13.91 14.72
N ARG A 81 -2.31 -13.19 15.36
CA ARG A 81 -3.74 -13.30 15.08
C ARG A 81 -4.17 -12.58 13.79
N LEU A 82 -3.56 -11.44 13.48
CA LEU A 82 -3.90 -10.66 12.29
C LEU A 82 -3.17 -11.14 11.02
N THR A 83 -2.04 -11.84 11.16
CA THR A 83 -1.25 -12.35 10.02
C THR A 83 -2.05 -13.29 9.10
N PRO A 84 -2.81 -14.28 9.59
CA PRO A 84 -3.61 -15.13 8.72
C PRO A 84 -4.63 -14.33 7.89
N ALA A 85 -5.31 -13.37 8.53
CA ALA A 85 -6.26 -12.49 7.85
C ALA A 85 -5.59 -11.64 6.75
N ALA A 86 -4.39 -11.13 7.02
CA ALA A 86 -3.63 -10.36 6.04
C ALA A 86 -3.18 -11.21 4.85
N LEU A 87 -2.60 -12.37 5.12
CA LEU A 87 -2.11 -13.28 4.07
C LEU A 87 -3.27 -13.80 3.21
N LEU A 88 -4.34 -14.31 3.84
CA LEU A 88 -5.52 -14.80 3.13
C LEU A 88 -6.21 -13.69 2.34
N GLY A 89 -6.35 -12.49 2.94
CA GLY A 89 -6.91 -11.35 2.23
C GLY A 89 -6.08 -10.96 1.01
N GLY A 90 -4.76 -10.87 1.18
CA GLY A 90 -3.84 -10.58 0.07
C GLY A 90 -3.91 -11.62 -1.07
N LEU A 91 -3.95 -12.92 -0.70
CA LEU A 91 -4.13 -14.01 -1.68
C LEU A 91 -5.48 -13.91 -2.39
N VAL A 92 -6.58 -13.74 -1.65
CA VAL A 92 -7.92 -13.60 -2.25
C VAL A 92 -7.98 -12.40 -3.19
N GLY A 93 -7.45 -11.24 -2.77
CA GLY A 93 -7.39 -10.05 -3.61
C GLY A 93 -6.55 -10.27 -4.87
N GLY A 94 -5.39 -10.90 -4.73
CA GLY A 94 -4.53 -11.27 -5.86
C GLY A 94 -5.21 -12.26 -6.83
N LEU A 95 -5.86 -13.28 -6.31
CA LEU A 95 -6.64 -14.23 -7.12
C LEU A 95 -7.78 -13.53 -7.86
N LEU A 96 -8.53 -12.65 -7.18
CA LEU A 96 -9.58 -11.86 -7.80
C LEU A 96 -9.02 -11.04 -8.97
N LEU A 97 -7.85 -10.41 -8.81
CA LEU A 97 -7.21 -9.66 -9.89
C LEU A 97 -6.86 -10.56 -11.07
N LEU A 98 -6.20 -11.70 -10.82
CA LEU A 98 -5.80 -12.62 -11.90
C LEU A 98 -6.98 -13.22 -12.68
N HIS A 99 -8.15 -13.34 -12.03
CA HIS A 99 -9.39 -13.82 -12.67
C HIS A 99 -10.27 -12.66 -13.19
N THR A 100 -9.84 -11.42 -13.06
CA THR A 100 -10.56 -10.27 -13.61
C THR A 100 -10.12 -10.04 -15.04
N ASP A 101 -11.09 -10.02 -15.99
CA ASP A 101 -10.80 -9.68 -17.38
C ASP A 101 -10.17 -8.30 -17.51
N GLU A 102 -9.22 -8.18 -18.45
CA GLU A 102 -8.53 -6.92 -18.74
C GLU A 102 -9.51 -5.78 -19.05
N ALA A 103 -10.61 -6.08 -19.80
CA ALA A 103 -11.63 -5.08 -20.15
C ALA A 103 -12.41 -4.62 -18.90
N LEU A 104 -12.73 -5.55 -17.99
CA LEU A 104 -13.40 -5.22 -16.72
C LEU A 104 -12.46 -4.41 -15.82
N PHE A 105 -11.21 -4.87 -15.65
CA PHE A 105 -10.24 -4.14 -14.83
C PHE A 105 -9.99 -2.73 -15.34
N ARG A 106 -9.87 -2.56 -16.67
CA ARG A 106 -9.71 -1.24 -17.30
C ARG A 106 -10.87 -0.29 -16.96
N ARG A 107 -12.11 -0.79 -16.94
CA ARG A 107 -13.30 -0.01 -16.53
C ARG A 107 -13.29 0.34 -15.03
N LEU A 108 -12.71 -0.51 -14.18
CA LEU A 108 -12.62 -0.30 -12.75
C LEU A 108 -11.48 0.67 -12.36
N VAL A 109 -10.39 0.70 -13.14
CA VAL A 109 -9.18 1.50 -12.86
C VAL A 109 -9.48 2.97 -12.51
N PRO A 110 -10.29 3.73 -13.28
CA PRO A 110 -10.56 5.12 -12.92
C PRO A 110 -11.18 5.25 -11.53
N TRP A 111 -12.14 4.39 -11.21
CA TRP A 111 -12.82 4.39 -9.92
C TRP A 111 -11.88 3.98 -8.77
N LEU A 112 -11.02 3.00 -9.00
CA LEU A 112 -10.02 2.57 -8.02
C LEU A 112 -9.00 3.68 -7.74
N ILE A 113 -8.53 4.40 -8.77
CA ILE A 113 -7.61 5.54 -8.62
C ILE A 113 -8.30 6.69 -7.87
N LEU A 114 -9.53 7.03 -8.22
CA LEU A 114 -10.29 8.10 -7.56
C LEU A 114 -10.58 7.75 -6.11
N ALA A 115 -11.02 6.52 -5.83
CA ALA A 115 -11.24 6.04 -4.46
C ALA A 115 -9.95 6.06 -3.63
N ALA A 116 -8.84 5.57 -4.17
CA ALA A 116 -7.53 5.62 -3.50
C ALA A 116 -7.07 7.06 -3.24
N SER A 117 -7.30 7.96 -4.19
CA SER A 117 -6.98 9.39 -4.04
C SER A 117 -7.84 10.03 -2.96
N ALA A 118 -9.13 9.72 -2.89
CA ALA A 118 -10.04 10.19 -1.85
C ALA A 118 -9.62 9.65 -0.47
N VAL A 119 -9.30 8.36 -0.36
CA VAL A 119 -8.78 7.76 0.88
C VAL A 119 -7.50 8.45 1.34
N LEU A 120 -6.58 8.74 0.42
CA LEU A 120 -5.35 9.45 0.72
C LEU A 120 -5.59 10.91 1.13
N ALA A 121 -6.57 11.58 0.52
CA ALA A 121 -6.96 12.96 0.85
C ALA A 121 -7.50 13.08 2.28
N VAL A 122 -8.29 12.10 2.74
CA VAL A 122 -8.87 12.09 4.09
C VAL A 122 -7.93 11.55 5.18
N GLN A 123 -6.71 11.17 4.84
CA GLN A 123 -5.73 10.61 5.79
C GLN A 123 -5.43 11.55 6.97
N GLU A 124 -5.30 12.87 6.76
CA GLU A 124 -5.02 13.82 7.85
C GLU A 124 -6.22 14.04 8.78
N PRO A 125 -7.43 14.33 8.26
CA PRO A 125 -8.61 14.39 9.13
C PRO A 125 -8.82 13.09 9.91
N LEU A 126 -8.62 11.93 9.27
CA LEU A 126 -8.70 10.63 9.91
C LEU A 126 -7.67 10.49 11.04
N ARG A 127 -6.40 10.83 10.76
CA ARG A 127 -5.34 10.84 11.77
C ARG A 127 -5.69 11.77 12.93
N GLY A 128 -6.22 12.95 12.65
CA GLY A 128 -6.67 13.90 13.67
C GLY A 128 -7.81 13.33 14.53
N LEU A 129 -8.78 12.65 13.91
CA LEU A 129 -9.87 11.97 14.61
C LEU A 129 -9.35 10.84 15.51
N LEU A 130 -8.44 10.00 14.98
CA LEU A 130 -7.83 8.92 15.74
C LEU A 130 -7.01 9.45 16.94
N LEU A 131 -6.25 10.52 16.77
CA LEU A 131 -5.51 11.15 17.88
C LEU A 131 -6.41 11.67 19.00
N ARG A 132 -7.65 12.06 18.69
CA ARG A 132 -8.62 12.49 19.70
C ARG A 132 -9.28 11.31 20.43
N ARG A 133 -9.34 10.14 19.81
CA ARG A 133 -10.00 8.93 20.35
C ARG A 133 -9.05 7.98 21.03
N LEU A 134 -7.80 7.94 20.60
CA LEU A 134 -6.82 7.00 21.10
C LEU A 134 -6.08 7.56 22.32
N PRO A 135 -5.75 6.71 23.31
CA PRO A 135 -4.97 7.13 24.46
C PRO A 135 -3.60 7.65 24.02
N GLY A 136 -3.12 8.67 24.69
CA GLY A 136 -1.75 9.16 24.53
C GLY A 136 -0.73 8.08 24.85
N PRO A 137 0.56 8.32 24.58
CA PRO A 137 1.63 7.37 24.93
C PRO A 137 1.73 7.24 26.45
N SER A 138 1.01 6.25 26.99
CA SER A 138 1.08 5.89 28.41
C SER A 138 1.85 4.59 28.57
N PRO A 139 2.85 4.52 29.46
CA PRO A 139 3.58 3.27 29.72
C PRO A 139 2.69 2.15 30.28
N THR A 140 1.58 2.51 30.92
CA THR A 140 0.63 1.56 31.52
C THR A 140 -0.32 0.91 30.51
N ALA A 141 -0.62 1.56 29.38
CA ALA A 141 -1.46 0.98 28.32
C ALA A 141 -0.80 -0.25 27.64
N ALA A 142 0.50 -0.41 27.76
CA ALA A 142 1.22 -1.58 27.27
C ALA A 142 1.03 -2.82 28.13
N ALA A 143 0.64 -2.67 29.41
CA ALA A 143 0.50 -3.76 30.36
C ALA A 143 -0.94 -4.32 30.46
N GLU A 144 -1.95 -3.53 30.08
CA GLU A 144 -3.36 -3.95 30.09
C GLU A 144 -3.80 -4.55 28.76
N GLY A 145 -3.16 -5.66 28.39
CA GLY A 145 -3.47 -6.45 27.19
C GLY A 145 -4.75 -7.27 27.28
N HIS A 146 -5.77 -6.80 27.99
CA HIS A 146 -7.10 -7.43 28.01
C HIS A 146 -7.94 -6.82 26.88
N LEU A 147 -7.62 -7.22 25.65
CA LEU A 147 -8.52 -7.03 24.53
C LEU A 147 -9.70 -7.98 24.71
N HIS A 148 -10.89 -7.44 24.78
CA HIS A 148 -12.09 -8.25 24.71
C HIS A 148 -12.09 -9.05 23.40
N ASP A 149 -12.38 -10.33 23.47
CA ASP A 149 -12.35 -11.30 22.36
C ASP A 149 -13.11 -10.81 21.11
N HIS A 150 -14.19 -10.05 21.32
CA HIS A 150 -14.99 -9.42 20.25
C HIS A 150 -14.24 -8.35 19.43
N SER A 151 -13.35 -7.58 20.03
CA SER A 151 -12.61 -6.54 19.31
C SER A 151 -11.51 -7.14 18.42
N GLU A 152 -10.94 -8.27 18.80
CA GLU A 152 -9.91 -8.95 18.00
C GLU A 152 -10.51 -9.64 16.77
N GLY A 153 -11.69 -10.25 16.88
CA GLY A 153 -12.41 -10.82 15.74
C GLY A 153 -12.76 -9.75 14.71
N LEU A 154 -13.29 -8.60 15.17
CA LEU A 154 -13.61 -7.48 14.29
C LEU A 154 -12.36 -6.89 13.63
N ALA A 155 -11.23 -6.82 14.34
CA ALA A 155 -9.95 -6.39 13.78
C ALA A 155 -9.48 -7.35 12.69
N ALA A 156 -9.59 -8.67 12.89
CA ALA A 156 -9.21 -9.66 11.89
C ALA A 156 -10.07 -9.56 10.62
N VAL A 157 -11.40 -9.43 10.77
CA VAL A 157 -12.33 -9.22 9.63
C VAL A 157 -12.00 -7.94 8.88
N SER A 158 -11.75 -6.85 9.60
CA SER A 158 -11.41 -5.56 8.99
C SER A 158 -10.06 -5.61 8.25
N VAL A 159 -9.06 -6.29 8.83
CA VAL A 159 -7.75 -6.54 8.20
C VAL A 159 -7.91 -7.42 6.97
N PHE A 160 -8.71 -8.49 7.04
CA PHE A 160 -8.97 -9.35 5.89
C PHE A 160 -9.58 -8.54 4.73
N ALA A 161 -10.66 -7.80 4.98
CA ALA A 161 -11.32 -6.99 3.95
C ALA A 161 -10.38 -5.93 3.35
N ALA A 162 -9.60 -5.22 4.19
CA ALA A 162 -8.60 -4.28 3.72
C ALA A 162 -7.49 -4.96 2.90
N SER A 163 -7.08 -6.18 3.30
CA SER A 163 -6.04 -6.93 2.60
C SER A 163 -6.53 -7.51 1.27
N VAL A 164 -7.81 -7.86 1.15
CA VAL A 164 -8.43 -8.21 -0.16
C VAL A 164 -8.31 -7.03 -1.12
N TYR A 165 -8.68 -5.84 -0.69
CA TYR A 165 -8.46 -4.63 -1.48
C TYR A 165 -6.97 -4.41 -1.79
N GLY A 166 -6.10 -4.65 -0.80
CA GLY A 166 -4.64 -4.55 -0.93
C GLY A 166 -4.06 -5.47 -2.00
N GLY A 167 -4.48 -6.73 -2.02
CA GLY A 167 -4.08 -7.71 -3.03
C GLY A 167 -4.65 -7.45 -4.41
N TYR A 168 -5.86 -6.85 -4.49
CA TYR A 168 -6.51 -6.53 -5.75
C TYR A 168 -5.92 -5.28 -6.43
N PHE A 169 -5.68 -4.20 -5.68
CA PHE A 169 -5.17 -2.93 -6.22
C PHE A 169 -4.12 -2.24 -5.34
N GLY A 170 -4.30 -2.23 -4.05
CA GLY A 170 -3.31 -1.81 -3.06
C GLY A 170 -3.07 -0.32 -2.86
N ALA A 171 -3.52 0.55 -3.76
CA ALA A 171 -3.33 1.98 -3.60
C ALA A 171 -4.10 2.53 -2.39
N GLY A 172 -3.41 3.19 -1.46
CA GLY A 172 -4.05 3.71 -0.24
C GLY A 172 -4.31 2.67 0.87
N LEU A 173 -3.91 1.40 0.67
CA LEU A 173 -4.08 0.32 1.66
C LEU A 173 -3.64 0.73 3.07
N GLY A 174 -2.50 1.42 3.18
CA GLY A 174 -1.99 1.86 4.48
C GLY A 174 -2.95 2.79 5.23
N VAL A 175 -3.71 3.63 4.53
CA VAL A 175 -4.72 4.51 5.17
C VAL A 175 -5.92 3.70 5.61
N ILE A 176 -6.38 2.77 4.77
CA ILE A 176 -7.51 1.87 5.08
C ILE A 176 -7.18 1.00 6.30
N LEU A 177 -5.99 0.39 6.32
CA LEU A 177 -5.54 -0.41 7.48
C LEU A 177 -5.43 0.44 8.75
N LEU A 178 -4.88 1.66 8.66
CA LEU A 178 -4.77 2.55 9.82
C LEU A 178 -6.16 2.94 10.35
N ALA A 179 -7.11 3.19 9.45
CA ALA A 179 -8.50 3.47 9.82
C ALA A 179 -9.13 2.26 10.51
N ALA A 180 -9.05 1.09 9.88
CA ALA A 180 -9.62 -0.15 10.39
C ALA A 180 -9.06 -0.50 11.78
N LEU A 181 -7.73 -0.51 11.91
CA LEU A 181 -7.08 -0.78 13.20
C LEU A 181 -7.39 0.27 14.26
N GLY A 182 -7.38 1.56 13.88
CA GLY A 182 -7.62 2.65 14.81
C GLY A 182 -9.07 2.79 15.28
N LEU A 183 -10.03 2.24 14.55
CA LEU A 183 -11.43 2.19 14.97
C LEU A 183 -11.72 1.03 15.93
N VAL A 184 -10.98 -0.06 15.79
CA VAL A 184 -11.23 -1.31 16.51
C VAL A 184 -10.29 -1.49 17.70
N LEU A 185 -9.03 -1.07 17.56
CA LEU A 185 -7.99 -1.29 18.57
C LEU A 185 -7.70 -0.01 19.37
N HIS A 186 -7.62 -0.14 20.69
CA HIS A 186 -7.23 0.94 21.59
C HIS A 186 -5.72 0.86 21.86
N ASP A 187 -4.92 1.56 21.05
CA ASP A 187 -3.45 1.62 21.19
C ASP A 187 -2.93 2.97 20.67
N SER A 188 -1.68 3.29 20.98
CA SER A 188 -1.08 4.52 20.47
C SER A 188 -1.00 4.51 18.93
N LEU A 189 -1.17 5.68 18.32
CA LEU A 189 -1.12 5.82 16.86
C LEU A 189 0.21 5.31 16.27
N THR A 190 1.31 5.46 16.99
CA THR A 190 2.64 4.97 16.57
C THR A 190 2.67 3.45 16.49
N ARG A 191 2.12 2.76 17.49
CA ARG A 191 2.04 1.29 17.52
C ARG A 191 1.07 0.76 16.45
N LEU A 192 -0.08 1.41 16.27
CA LEU A 192 -1.02 1.08 15.19
C LEU A 192 -0.39 1.29 13.81
N ASN A 193 0.43 2.33 13.64
CA ASN A 193 1.14 2.56 12.39
C ASN A 193 2.18 1.46 12.11
N ALA A 194 2.89 0.98 13.13
CA ALA A 194 3.81 -0.14 12.99
C ALA A 194 3.07 -1.44 12.63
N THR A 195 1.95 -1.73 13.32
CA THR A 195 1.07 -2.87 13.00
C THR A 195 0.57 -2.81 11.57
N LYS A 196 0.07 -1.65 11.14
CA LYS A 196 -0.36 -1.40 9.75
C LYS A 196 0.76 -1.70 8.74
N GLN A 197 2.00 -1.30 9.01
CA GLN A 197 3.12 -1.56 8.11
C GLN A 197 3.41 -3.05 7.99
N ALA A 198 3.41 -3.79 9.12
CA ALA A 198 3.63 -5.23 9.11
C ALA A 198 2.50 -5.96 8.35
N ILE A 199 1.25 -5.64 8.65
CA ILE A 199 0.06 -6.26 8.02
C ILE A 199 0.02 -5.93 6.52
N GLY A 200 0.26 -4.66 6.16
CA GLY A 200 0.29 -4.24 4.75
C GLY A 200 1.41 -4.91 3.96
N PHE A 201 2.60 -5.08 4.57
CA PHE A 201 3.68 -5.85 3.96
C PHE A 201 3.27 -7.31 3.72
N LEU A 202 2.67 -7.99 4.72
CA LEU A 202 2.25 -9.37 4.59
C LEU A 202 1.16 -9.58 3.53
N ALA A 203 0.19 -8.68 3.45
CA ALA A 203 -0.85 -8.71 2.43
C ALA A 203 -0.26 -8.54 1.02
N ASN A 204 0.62 -7.54 0.84
CA ASN A 204 1.30 -7.33 -0.44
C ASN A 204 2.24 -8.47 -0.80
N LEU A 205 2.95 -9.05 0.18
CA LEU A 205 3.84 -10.20 -0.04
C LEU A 205 3.07 -11.42 -0.53
N ALA A 206 1.91 -11.71 0.08
CA ALA A 206 1.06 -12.81 -0.34
C ALA A 206 0.59 -12.64 -1.79
N ALA A 207 0.13 -11.44 -2.17
CA ALA A 207 -0.24 -11.13 -3.54
C ALA A 207 0.97 -11.17 -4.49
N ALA A 208 2.13 -10.62 -4.08
CA ALA A 208 3.34 -10.61 -4.89
C ALA A 208 3.87 -12.02 -5.19
N VAL A 209 3.84 -12.92 -4.20
CA VAL A 209 4.21 -14.34 -4.41
C VAL A 209 3.29 -14.98 -5.44
N LEU A 210 1.97 -14.82 -5.29
CA LEU A 210 0.99 -15.33 -6.24
C LEU A 210 1.24 -14.76 -7.65
N PHE A 211 1.45 -13.47 -7.78
CA PHE A 211 1.71 -12.81 -9.05
C PHE A 211 3.04 -13.24 -9.68
N GLY A 212 4.05 -13.49 -8.88
CA GLY A 212 5.34 -13.99 -9.37
C GLY A 212 5.26 -15.40 -9.93
N LEU A 213 4.30 -16.21 -9.48
CA LEU A 213 4.10 -17.59 -9.94
C LEU A 213 3.21 -17.65 -11.20
N ASP A 214 2.07 -16.95 -11.20
CA ASP A 214 1.02 -17.12 -12.21
C ASP A 214 0.60 -15.80 -12.89
N GLY A 215 1.14 -14.66 -12.47
CA GLY A 215 0.72 -13.34 -12.98
C GLY A 215 1.45 -12.92 -14.26
N PRO A 216 0.84 -12.02 -15.06
CA PRO A 216 1.48 -11.41 -16.23
C PRO A 216 2.50 -10.34 -15.81
N VAL A 217 3.59 -10.76 -15.15
CA VAL A 217 4.65 -9.87 -14.67
C VAL A 217 5.57 -9.43 -15.80
N TYR A 218 5.74 -8.12 -15.93
CA TYR A 218 6.80 -7.59 -16.78
C TYR A 218 8.09 -7.43 -15.97
N TRP A 219 8.89 -8.49 -15.94
CA TRP A 219 10.08 -8.64 -15.09
C TRP A 219 11.12 -7.52 -15.24
N PRO A 220 11.47 -7.04 -16.46
CA PRO A 220 12.42 -5.94 -16.60
C PRO A 220 11.99 -4.69 -15.83
N ALA A 221 10.72 -4.28 -15.92
CA ALA A 221 10.20 -3.15 -15.15
C ALA A 221 10.13 -3.46 -13.65
N ALA A 222 9.67 -4.67 -13.26
CA ALA A 222 9.59 -5.08 -11.86
C ALA A 222 10.94 -4.96 -11.14
N LEU A 223 12.02 -5.41 -11.79
CA LEU A 223 13.37 -5.41 -11.21
C LEU A 223 13.93 -3.98 -11.07
N VAL A 224 13.88 -3.16 -12.13
CA VAL A 224 14.40 -1.79 -12.06
C VAL A 224 13.58 -0.92 -11.09
N MET A 225 12.27 -1.13 -11.05
CA MET A 225 11.39 -0.45 -10.13
C MET A 225 11.58 -0.91 -8.68
N ALA A 226 11.89 -2.19 -8.43
CA ALA A 226 12.19 -2.69 -7.09
C ALA A 226 13.42 -1.99 -6.51
N VAL A 227 14.50 -1.87 -7.31
CA VAL A 227 15.69 -1.09 -6.94
C VAL A 227 15.32 0.37 -6.67
N GLY A 228 14.54 0.98 -7.57
CA GLY A 228 14.06 2.35 -7.43
C GLY A 228 13.22 2.55 -6.15
N ALA A 229 12.30 1.63 -5.86
CA ALA A 229 11.44 1.70 -4.67
C ALA A 229 12.24 1.61 -3.36
N VAL A 230 13.25 0.75 -3.30
CA VAL A 230 14.15 0.63 -2.14
C VAL A 230 14.99 1.92 -2.00
N ALA A 231 15.61 2.39 -3.08
CA ALA A 231 16.38 3.64 -3.07
C ALA A 231 15.51 4.84 -2.65
N GLY A 232 14.31 4.95 -3.23
CA GLY A 232 13.36 5.99 -2.88
C GLY A 232 12.89 5.90 -1.43
N GLY A 233 12.61 4.68 -0.95
CA GLY A 233 12.22 4.44 0.45
C GLY A 233 13.30 4.85 1.44
N THR A 234 14.56 4.55 1.16
CA THR A 234 15.70 4.97 2.00
C THR A 234 15.89 6.49 1.97
N ILE A 235 15.86 7.11 0.79
CA ILE A 235 15.93 8.59 0.65
C ILE A 235 14.77 9.25 1.39
N GLY A 236 13.54 8.78 1.18
CA GLY A 236 12.35 9.30 1.85
C GLY A 236 12.44 9.16 3.36
N GLY A 237 12.94 8.03 3.86
CA GLY A 237 13.18 7.80 5.29
C GLY A 237 14.16 8.82 5.89
N HIS A 238 15.26 9.12 5.21
CA HIS A 238 16.23 10.13 5.65
C HIS A 238 15.70 11.56 5.56
N LEU A 239 14.79 11.84 4.61
CA LEU A 239 14.14 13.13 4.46
C LEU A 239 12.91 13.28 5.38
N ALA A 240 12.53 12.21 6.10
CA ALA A 240 11.46 12.27 7.08
C ALA A 240 11.77 13.31 8.15
N GLY A 241 10.87 14.28 8.32
CA GLY A 241 11.06 15.44 9.19
C GLY A 241 11.56 16.70 8.49
N ARG A 242 12.18 16.62 7.29
CA ARG A 242 12.60 17.78 6.49
C ARG A 242 11.56 18.17 5.45
N VAL A 243 10.80 17.22 4.95
CA VAL A 243 9.75 17.44 3.94
C VAL A 243 8.38 17.27 4.58
N ARG A 244 7.48 18.22 4.31
CA ARG A 244 6.10 18.14 4.80
C ARG A 244 5.35 17.04 4.05
N ALA A 245 5.07 15.94 4.73
CA ALA A 245 4.28 14.81 4.19
C ALA A 245 2.94 15.26 3.57
N SER A 246 2.33 16.33 4.12
CA SER A 246 1.09 16.91 3.60
C SER A 246 1.23 17.51 2.19
N THR A 247 2.38 18.09 1.86
CA THR A 247 2.65 18.65 0.52
C THR A 247 2.77 17.52 -0.50
N LEU A 248 3.60 16.51 -0.19
CA LEU A 248 3.75 15.34 -1.06
C LEU A 248 2.42 14.61 -1.30
N ARG A 249 1.62 14.45 -0.25
CA ARG A 249 0.30 13.84 -0.35
C ARG A 249 -0.62 14.64 -1.26
N ARG A 250 -0.68 15.97 -1.12
CA ARG A 250 -1.47 16.82 -2.02
C ARG A 250 -1.08 16.64 -3.48
N VAL A 251 0.22 16.59 -3.76
CA VAL A 251 0.72 16.33 -5.12
C VAL A 251 0.24 14.99 -5.64
N VAL A 252 0.38 13.91 -4.85
CA VAL A 252 -0.05 12.57 -5.29
C VAL A 252 -1.57 12.48 -5.43
N VAL A 253 -2.33 13.08 -4.54
CA VAL A 253 -3.80 13.17 -4.66
C VAL A 253 -4.19 13.93 -5.92
N SER A 254 -3.53 15.07 -6.22
CA SER A 254 -3.80 15.82 -7.45
C SER A 254 -3.47 14.99 -8.70
N ILE A 255 -2.35 14.28 -8.71
CA ILE A 255 -1.98 13.37 -9.81
C ILE A 255 -3.05 12.28 -9.95
N GLY A 256 -3.43 11.63 -8.87
CA GLY A 256 -4.44 10.57 -8.88
C GLY A 256 -5.81 11.06 -9.37
N LEU A 257 -6.24 12.25 -8.94
CA LEU A 257 -7.49 12.86 -9.40
C LEU A 257 -7.43 13.17 -10.91
N VAL A 258 -6.36 13.81 -11.37
CA VAL A 258 -6.19 14.13 -12.80
C VAL A 258 -6.15 12.86 -13.64
N VAL A 259 -5.35 11.87 -13.24
CA VAL A 259 -5.24 10.59 -13.95
C VAL A 259 -6.58 9.85 -13.95
N GLY A 260 -7.24 9.74 -12.79
CA GLY A 260 -8.54 9.08 -12.69
C GLY A 260 -9.61 9.73 -13.58
N LEU A 261 -9.65 11.06 -13.63
CA LEU A 261 -10.56 11.79 -14.52
C LEU A 261 -10.21 11.59 -16.00
N VAL A 262 -8.92 11.63 -16.37
CA VAL A 262 -8.48 11.36 -17.74
C VAL A 262 -8.88 9.96 -18.19
N TYR A 263 -8.71 8.94 -17.32
CA TYR A 263 -9.16 7.58 -17.62
C TYR A 263 -10.69 7.46 -17.73
N LEU A 264 -11.45 8.23 -16.94
CA LEU A 264 -12.91 8.27 -17.04
C LEU A 264 -13.40 8.87 -18.37
N ILE A 265 -12.67 9.85 -18.91
CA ILE A 265 -13.06 10.56 -20.13
C ILE A 265 -12.62 9.80 -21.40
N ARG A 266 -11.48 9.10 -21.33
CA ARG A 266 -10.88 8.41 -22.47
C ARG A 266 -11.22 6.92 -22.56
N GLY A 267 -11.68 6.32 -21.47
CA GLY A 267 -11.94 4.91 -21.31
C GLY A 267 -13.25 4.45 -21.71
#